data_cecab0fe73249bb31dbbefb264870424
#
_entry.id   cecab0fe73249bb31dbbefb264870424
#
_cell.length_a   1.000
_cell.length_b   1.000
_cell.length_c   1.000
_cell.angle_alpha   90.00
_cell.angle_beta   90.00
_cell.angle_gamma   90.00
#
_symmetry.space_group_name_H-M   'P 1'
#
loop_
_entity.id
_entity.type
_entity.pdbx_description
1 polymer ?
#
loop_
_entity_poly.entity_id
_entity_poly.type
_entity_poly.pdbx_seq_one_letter_code
_entity_poly.pdbx_strand_id
1 'polypeptide(L)'
;LIGSTNATLDEVSDNAESKANDIAINEAARLREGLVGSINPSFGPVIGNWSVWTEGKIIIGKTDASTTASKQEIEVQSISLGFDKPVGDDELMGFVLSIGQHNNDIGTASTNVKSDNYSLSNYNVIKLNNNTKIESVFGVGHLEFDTLRSDGSDTLLGKRKAKQLFLSTTFKPEDTRYVGNWKVSPYSKVLLANTRLN
;
A
#
# COMPACT_ATOMS: atom_id res chain seq x y z
N LEU A 1 -27.61 7.44 25.77
CA LEU A 1 -27.71 6.14 25.10
C LEU A 1 -26.49 6.02 24.18
N ILE A 2 -25.46 5.38 24.70
CA ILE A 2 -24.26 5.07 23.92
C ILE A 2 -24.60 3.79 23.15
N GLY A 3 -24.86 3.90 21.85
CA GLY A 3 -25.04 2.75 20.98
C GLY A 3 -23.70 2.02 20.85
N SER A 4 -23.54 0.90 21.54
CA SER A 4 -22.47 -0.05 21.27
C SER A 4 -22.79 -0.72 19.94
N THR A 5 -22.13 -0.34 18.86
CA THR A 5 -22.14 -1.10 17.63
C THR A 5 -21.35 -2.39 17.86
N ASN A 6 -22.08 -3.48 18.15
CA ASN A 6 -21.53 -4.83 18.12
C ASN A 6 -21.22 -5.17 16.67
N ALA A 7 -19.98 -4.97 16.24
CA ALA A 7 -19.52 -5.44 14.94
C ALA A 7 -19.60 -6.97 14.90
N THR A 8 -20.30 -7.52 13.93
CA THR A 8 -20.41 -8.97 13.73
C THR A 8 -19.07 -9.55 13.23
N LEU A 9 -18.89 -10.85 13.33
CA LEU A 9 -17.69 -11.52 12.76
C LEU A 9 -17.54 -11.27 11.25
N ASP A 10 -18.68 -11.11 10.55
CA ASP A 10 -18.70 -10.78 9.13
C ASP A 10 -18.21 -9.35 8.88
N GLU A 11 -18.63 -8.36 9.67
CA GLU A 11 -18.12 -6.99 9.58
C GLU A 11 -16.62 -6.87 9.91
N VAL A 12 -16.10 -7.71 10.80
CA VAL A 12 -14.66 -7.79 11.09
C VAL A 12 -13.92 -8.44 9.92
N SER A 13 -14.52 -9.45 9.27
CA SER A 13 -13.97 -10.11 8.08
C SER A 13 -13.95 -9.14 6.89
N ASP A 14 -15.06 -8.47 6.63
CA ASP A 14 -15.18 -7.48 5.55
C ASP A 14 -14.23 -6.28 5.77
N ASN A 15 -14.05 -5.87 7.02
CA ASN A 15 -13.07 -4.84 7.38
C ASN A 15 -11.62 -5.32 7.18
N ALA A 16 -11.32 -6.58 7.49
CA ALA A 16 -9.99 -7.13 7.26
C ALA A 16 -9.68 -7.26 5.76
N GLU A 17 -10.67 -7.69 4.96
CA GLU A 17 -10.53 -7.78 3.50
C GLU A 17 -10.44 -6.39 2.86
N SER A 18 -11.27 -5.44 3.25
CA SER A 18 -11.19 -4.03 2.83
C SER A 18 -9.83 -3.44 3.15
N LYS A 19 -9.30 -3.66 4.36
CA LYS A 19 -7.97 -3.17 4.75
C LYS A 19 -6.83 -3.88 4.05
N ALA A 20 -6.94 -5.17 3.76
CA ALA A 20 -5.97 -5.86 2.94
C ALA A 20 -5.91 -5.26 1.52
N ASN A 21 -7.06 -4.91 0.95
CA ASN A 21 -7.13 -4.20 -0.32
C ASN A 21 -6.57 -2.78 -0.21
N ASP A 22 -6.85 -2.05 0.86
CA ASP A 22 -6.28 -0.72 1.11
C ASP A 22 -4.75 -0.78 1.29
N ILE A 23 -4.22 -1.80 1.95
CA ILE A 23 -2.77 -2.04 2.06
C ILE A 23 -2.18 -2.29 0.67
N ALA A 24 -2.81 -3.12 -0.19
CA ALA A 24 -2.35 -3.34 -1.56
C ALA A 24 -2.39 -2.08 -2.40
N ILE A 25 -3.46 -1.29 -2.28
CA ILE A 25 -3.63 -0.01 -2.97
C ILE A 25 -2.55 0.96 -2.53
N ASN A 26 -2.29 1.06 -1.23
CA ASN A 26 -1.27 1.92 -0.67
C ASN A 26 0.14 1.45 -1.04
N GLU A 27 0.38 0.12 -1.09
CA GLU A 27 1.66 -0.46 -1.52
C GLU A 27 1.93 -0.15 -2.99
N ALA A 28 0.95 -0.38 -3.87
CA ALA A 28 1.07 -0.04 -5.29
C ALA A 28 1.22 1.48 -5.52
N ALA A 29 0.56 2.31 -4.73
CA ALA A 29 0.71 3.77 -4.78
C ALA A 29 2.10 4.21 -4.30
N ARG A 30 2.61 3.58 -3.24
CA ARG A 30 3.92 3.84 -2.63
C ARG A 30 5.07 3.46 -3.55
N LEU A 31 5.01 2.27 -4.14
CA LEU A 31 5.99 1.84 -5.15
C LEU A 31 6.05 2.84 -6.31
N ARG A 32 4.93 3.46 -6.66
CA ARG A 32 4.88 4.53 -7.65
C ARG A 32 5.63 5.80 -7.19
N GLU A 33 5.47 6.22 -5.95
CA GLU A 33 6.15 7.42 -5.42
C GLU A 33 7.67 7.21 -5.34
N GLY A 34 8.10 6.01 -4.92
CA GLY A 34 9.51 5.59 -4.94
C GLY A 34 10.09 5.51 -6.35
N LEU A 35 9.31 5.02 -7.33
CA LEU A 35 9.70 4.93 -8.74
C LEU A 35 9.96 6.29 -9.39
N VAL A 36 9.22 7.33 -9.02
CA VAL A 36 9.44 8.69 -9.55
C VAL A 36 10.80 9.25 -9.10
N GLY A 37 11.31 8.80 -7.95
CA GLY A 37 12.66 9.12 -7.47
C GLY A 37 13.77 8.32 -8.16
N SER A 38 13.49 7.11 -8.63
CA SER A 38 14.49 6.18 -9.18
C SER A 38 14.80 6.36 -10.67
N ILE A 39 14.06 7.20 -11.40
CA ILE A 39 14.38 7.56 -12.80
C ILE A 39 15.72 8.35 -12.89
N ASN A 40 16.26 8.76 -11.74
CA ASN A 40 17.58 9.36 -11.66
C ASN A 40 18.58 8.31 -11.08
N PRO A 41 19.33 7.57 -11.89
CA PRO A 41 20.16 6.43 -11.46
C PRO A 41 21.34 6.79 -10.55
N SER A 42 21.34 7.98 -9.93
CA SER A 42 22.49 8.54 -9.24
C SER A 42 22.51 8.35 -7.72
N PHE A 43 21.53 7.71 -7.09
CA PHE A 43 21.36 7.79 -5.62
C PHE A 43 21.56 6.48 -4.83
N GLY A 44 21.88 5.37 -5.45
CA GLY A 44 22.11 4.11 -4.74
C GLY A 44 23.46 3.47 -5.06
N PRO A 45 23.98 2.60 -4.18
CA PRO A 45 25.11 1.75 -4.52
C PRO A 45 24.75 0.87 -5.72
N VAL A 46 25.69 0.73 -6.65
CA VAL A 46 25.53 -0.09 -7.86
C VAL A 46 26.24 -1.42 -7.66
N ILE A 47 25.51 -2.51 -7.85
CA ILE A 47 26.07 -3.87 -7.87
C ILE A 47 25.99 -4.40 -9.31
N GLY A 48 27.10 -4.35 -10.02
CA GLY A 48 27.12 -4.59 -11.46
C GLY A 48 26.41 -3.44 -12.20
N ASN A 49 25.33 -3.75 -12.91
CA ASN A 49 24.45 -2.77 -13.57
C ASN A 49 23.09 -2.59 -12.87
N TRP A 50 22.97 -3.05 -11.63
CA TRP A 50 21.78 -2.89 -10.80
C TRP A 50 21.98 -1.76 -9.79
N SER A 51 21.02 -0.87 -9.72
CA SER A 51 20.89 0.09 -8.62
C SER A 51 20.16 -0.56 -7.46
N VAL A 52 20.58 -0.24 -6.25
CA VAL A 52 19.95 -0.74 -5.00
C VAL A 52 19.44 0.45 -4.22
N TRP A 53 18.21 0.37 -3.74
CA TRP A 53 17.61 1.43 -2.93
C TRP A 53 16.82 0.85 -1.77
N THR A 54 16.64 1.65 -0.74
CA THR A 54 15.82 1.33 0.42
C THR A 54 14.87 2.48 0.72
N GLU A 55 13.68 2.15 1.20
CA GLU A 55 12.67 3.11 1.64
C GLU A 55 12.07 2.68 2.96
N GLY A 56 11.93 3.61 3.89
CA GLY A 56 11.19 3.44 5.14
C GLY A 56 9.97 4.35 5.15
N LYS A 57 8.84 3.86 5.71
CA LYS A 57 7.61 4.63 5.84
C LYS A 57 7.00 4.45 7.22
N ILE A 58 6.57 5.56 7.80
CA ILE A 58 5.78 5.58 9.03
C ILE A 58 4.58 6.48 8.77
N ILE A 59 3.37 5.98 9.05
CA ILE A 59 2.14 6.75 9.02
C ILE A 59 1.47 6.62 10.38
N ILE A 60 1.11 7.74 10.96
CA ILE A 60 0.32 7.80 12.18
C ILE A 60 -0.92 8.62 11.86
N GLY A 61 -2.10 8.03 12.10
CA GLY A 61 -3.38 8.67 11.87
C GLY A 61 -4.29 8.53 13.07
N LYS A 62 -5.11 9.54 13.31
CA LYS A 62 -6.14 9.53 14.34
C LYS A 62 -7.42 10.11 13.80
N THR A 63 -8.51 9.41 14.05
CA THR A 63 -9.86 9.88 13.75
C THR A 63 -10.66 9.86 15.04
N ASP A 64 -11.25 10.98 15.41
CA ASP A 64 -12.09 11.06 16.59
C ASP A 64 -13.46 10.39 16.34
N ALA A 65 -14.10 9.96 17.43
CA ALA A 65 -15.44 9.38 17.35
C ALA A 65 -16.45 10.40 16.83
N SER A 66 -17.37 9.92 15.99
CA SER A 66 -18.53 10.68 15.53
C SER A 66 -19.83 9.96 15.91
N THR A 67 -20.99 10.50 15.52
CA THR A 67 -22.30 9.84 15.74
C THR A 67 -22.44 8.54 14.95
N THR A 68 -21.66 8.34 13.91
CA THR A 68 -21.74 7.19 12.97
C THR A 68 -20.49 6.34 12.91
N ALA A 69 -19.38 6.78 13.55
CA ALA A 69 -18.09 6.07 13.50
C ALA A 69 -17.38 6.08 14.85
N SER A 70 -16.76 4.96 15.20
CA SER A 70 -15.90 4.85 16.37
C SER A 70 -14.57 5.57 16.17
N LYS A 71 -13.95 6.03 17.26
CA LYS A 71 -12.56 6.53 17.25
C LYS A 71 -11.65 5.48 16.63
N GLN A 72 -10.69 5.91 15.83
CA GLN A 72 -9.64 5.05 15.26
C GLN A 72 -8.28 5.69 15.42
N GLU A 73 -7.30 4.88 15.81
CA GLU A 73 -5.89 5.24 15.80
C GLU A 73 -5.15 4.24 14.91
N ILE A 74 -4.48 4.74 13.88
CA ILE A 74 -3.83 3.94 12.85
C ILE A 74 -2.34 4.21 12.91
N GLU A 75 -1.54 3.15 12.97
CA GLU A 75 -0.10 3.20 12.83
C GLU A 75 0.34 2.21 11.74
N VAL A 76 1.07 2.70 10.75
CA VAL A 76 1.65 1.88 9.68
C VAL A 76 3.14 2.12 9.63
N GLN A 77 3.90 1.03 9.68
CA GLN A 77 5.35 1.05 9.52
C GLN A 77 5.74 0.08 8.41
N SER A 78 6.67 0.47 7.56
CA SER A 78 7.19 -0.43 6.55
C SER A 78 8.61 -0.08 6.13
N ILE A 79 9.32 -1.10 5.65
CA ILE A 79 10.62 -0.99 5.00
C ILE A 79 10.58 -1.75 3.68
N SER A 80 11.19 -1.18 2.66
CA SER A 80 11.32 -1.78 1.34
C SER A 80 12.78 -1.77 0.90
N LEU A 81 13.17 -2.83 0.22
CA LEU A 81 14.45 -2.97 -0.46
C LEU A 81 14.19 -3.22 -1.94
N GLY A 82 14.68 -2.36 -2.78
CA GLY A 82 14.49 -2.44 -4.22
C GLY A 82 15.80 -2.58 -4.97
N PHE A 83 15.69 -3.23 -6.14
CA PHE A 83 16.76 -3.43 -7.10
C PHE A 83 16.20 -3.09 -8.47
N ASP A 84 16.87 -2.22 -9.22
CA ASP A 84 16.46 -1.89 -10.57
C ASP A 84 17.64 -1.73 -11.52
N LYS A 85 17.33 -1.84 -12.81
CA LYS A 85 18.27 -1.59 -13.89
C LYS A 85 17.57 -1.04 -15.11
N PRO A 86 18.23 -0.19 -15.89
CA PRO A 86 17.75 0.16 -17.21
C PRO A 86 17.78 -1.06 -18.15
N VAL A 87 16.76 -1.20 -18.98
CA VAL A 87 16.64 -2.20 -20.04
C VAL A 87 16.54 -1.44 -21.36
N GLY A 88 17.67 -1.14 -21.97
CA GLY A 88 17.74 -0.20 -23.08
C GLY A 88 17.62 1.26 -22.63
N ASP A 89 17.22 2.14 -23.55
CA ASP A 89 17.18 3.59 -23.34
C ASP A 89 15.84 4.07 -22.74
N ASP A 90 14.79 3.30 -22.94
CA ASP A 90 13.42 3.72 -22.65
C ASP A 90 12.70 2.87 -21.60
N GLU A 91 13.38 1.90 -21.00
CA GLU A 91 12.77 0.99 -20.03
C GLU A 91 13.63 0.86 -18.76
N LEU A 92 12.96 0.91 -17.61
CA LEU A 92 13.49 0.55 -16.29
C LEU A 92 12.71 -0.64 -15.74
N MET A 93 13.40 -1.67 -15.31
CA MET A 93 12.82 -2.84 -14.65
C MET A 93 13.41 -3.02 -13.28
N GLY A 94 12.57 -3.36 -12.30
CA GLY A 94 13.02 -3.59 -10.94
C GLY A 94 12.20 -4.61 -10.17
N PHE A 95 12.73 -4.96 -9.01
CA PHE A 95 12.08 -5.81 -8.00
C PHE A 95 12.13 -5.11 -6.66
N VAL A 96 11.09 -5.33 -5.86
CA VAL A 96 10.97 -4.79 -4.49
C VAL A 96 10.55 -5.89 -3.55
N LEU A 97 11.26 -6.00 -2.45
CA LEU A 97 10.86 -6.75 -1.26
C LEU A 97 10.41 -5.76 -0.20
N SER A 98 9.20 -5.92 0.32
CA SER A 98 8.65 -5.05 1.35
C SER A 98 8.18 -5.85 2.55
N ILE A 99 8.42 -5.29 3.74
CA ILE A 99 7.91 -5.78 5.02
C ILE A 99 7.20 -4.61 5.68
N GLY A 100 5.98 -4.83 6.14
CA GLY A 100 5.19 -3.80 6.81
C GLY A 100 4.40 -4.34 7.97
N GLN A 101 4.06 -3.44 8.88
CA GLN A 101 3.19 -3.69 10.01
C GLN A 101 2.13 -2.59 10.04
N HIS A 102 0.89 -3.00 10.27
CA HIS A 102 -0.23 -2.10 10.45
C HIS A 102 -0.90 -2.41 11.77
N ASN A 103 -1.15 -1.40 12.56
CA ASN A 103 -1.88 -1.47 13.81
C ASN A 103 -3.06 -0.49 13.76
N ASN A 104 -4.25 -0.95 14.12
CA ASN A 104 -5.44 -0.13 14.14
C ASN A 104 -6.23 -0.38 15.42
N ASP A 105 -6.24 0.62 16.29
CA ASP A 105 -7.04 0.64 17.49
C ASP A 105 -8.42 1.25 17.20
N ILE A 106 -9.49 0.55 17.55
CA ILE A 106 -10.86 0.92 17.21
C ILE A 106 -11.69 1.06 18.49
N GLY A 107 -12.31 2.23 18.65
CA GLY A 107 -13.20 2.51 19.78
C GLY A 107 -12.45 2.74 21.09
N THR A 108 -13.19 2.60 22.19
CA THR A 108 -12.69 2.78 23.55
C THR A 108 -12.55 1.47 24.32
N ALA A 109 -13.04 0.37 23.75
CA ALA A 109 -13.09 -0.95 24.39
C ALA A 109 -11.92 -1.88 24.00
N SER A 110 -10.79 -1.30 23.62
CA SER A 110 -9.56 -2.05 23.30
C SER A 110 -9.71 -3.05 22.13
N THR A 111 -10.57 -2.76 21.16
CA THR A 111 -10.60 -3.52 19.91
C THR A 111 -9.41 -3.12 19.05
N ASN A 112 -8.60 -4.10 18.67
CA ASN A 112 -7.37 -3.87 17.91
C ASN A 112 -7.28 -4.84 16.73
N VAL A 113 -6.83 -4.35 15.59
CA VAL A 113 -6.47 -5.17 14.43
C VAL A 113 -5.03 -4.88 14.05
N LYS A 114 -4.18 -5.88 14.22
CA LYS A 114 -2.78 -5.83 13.82
C LYS A 114 -2.58 -6.71 12.59
N SER A 115 -1.81 -6.23 11.63
CA SER A 115 -1.41 -7.03 10.48
C SER A 115 0.06 -6.86 10.16
N ASP A 116 0.70 -7.99 9.86
CA ASP A 116 2.04 -8.04 9.30
C ASP A 116 1.93 -8.37 7.80
N ASN A 117 2.66 -7.64 6.99
CA ASN A 117 2.64 -7.75 5.54
C ASN A 117 4.04 -8.03 5.00
N TYR A 118 4.14 -9.01 4.11
CA TYR A 118 5.34 -9.37 3.36
C TYR A 118 4.98 -9.39 1.88
N SER A 119 5.68 -8.65 1.06
CA SER A 119 5.40 -8.62 -0.37
C SER A 119 6.66 -8.65 -1.22
N LEU A 120 6.52 -9.28 -2.38
CA LEU A 120 7.51 -9.27 -3.46
C LEU A 120 6.82 -8.74 -4.72
N SER A 121 7.43 -7.73 -5.33
CA SER A 121 6.88 -7.09 -6.52
C SER A 121 7.92 -6.93 -7.60
N ASN A 122 7.49 -7.02 -8.84
CA ASN A 122 8.20 -6.54 -10.01
C ASN A 122 7.58 -5.22 -10.46
N TYR A 123 8.38 -4.29 -10.91
CA TYR A 123 7.91 -3.07 -11.52
C TYR A 123 8.64 -2.75 -12.81
N ASN A 124 7.95 -2.05 -13.70
CA ASN A 124 8.47 -1.59 -14.96
C ASN A 124 8.02 -0.16 -15.22
N VAL A 125 8.94 0.64 -15.75
CA VAL A 125 8.67 1.97 -16.28
C VAL A 125 9.10 1.98 -17.74
N ILE A 126 8.15 2.21 -18.63
CA ILE A 126 8.39 2.22 -20.08
C ILE A 126 8.04 3.61 -20.61
N LYS A 127 8.98 4.25 -21.30
CA LYS A 127 8.72 5.46 -22.07
C LYS A 127 8.19 5.06 -23.44
N LEU A 128 6.93 5.37 -23.72
CA LEU A 128 6.34 5.10 -25.04
C LEU A 128 6.81 6.09 -26.11
N ASN A 129 7.08 7.32 -25.69
CA ASN A 129 7.59 8.41 -26.49
C ASN A 129 8.12 9.50 -25.55
N ASN A 130 8.62 10.60 -26.11
CA ASN A 130 9.21 11.71 -25.34
C ASN A 130 8.26 12.33 -24.30
N ASN A 131 6.94 12.11 -24.43
CA ASN A 131 5.92 12.78 -23.62
C ASN A 131 5.00 11.81 -22.87
N THR A 132 5.26 10.50 -22.90
CA THR A 132 4.33 9.53 -22.30
C THR A 132 5.06 8.34 -21.72
N LYS A 133 4.73 7.98 -20.50
CA LYS A 133 5.26 6.77 -19.84
C LYS A 133 4.16 5.88 -19.27
N ILE A 134 4.45 4.60 -19.22
CA ILE A 134 3.67 3.60 -18.49
C ILE A 134 4.49 3.13 -17.30
N GLU A 135 3.88 3.15 -16.14
CA GLU A 135 4.42 2.59 -14.91
C GLU A 135 3.56 1.39 -14.50
N SER A 136 4.14 0.22 -14.37
CA SER A 136 3.43 -1.00 -14.00
C SER A 136 4.08 -1.66 -12.80
N VAL A 137 3.27 -2.18 -11.89
CA VAL A 137 3.69 -2.96 -10.72
C VAL A 137 2.84 -4.22 -10.66
N PHE A 138 3.49 -5.36 -10.55
CA PHE A 138 2.87 -6.65 -10.29
C PHE A 138 3.49 -7.26 -9.06
N GLY A 139 2.68 -7.77 -8.12
CA GLY A 139 3.21 -8.31 -6.88
C GLY A 139 2.33 -9.36 -6.24
N VAL A 140 2.98 -10.11 -5.36
CA VAL A 140 2.35 -11.08 -4.47
C VAL A 140 2.65 -10.70 -3.03
N GLY A 141 1.68 -10.91 -2.14
CA GLY A 141 1.78 -10.61 -0.73
C GLY A 141 1.30 -11.75 0.15
N HIS A 142 1.81 -11.76 1.36
CA HIS A 142 1.33 -12.56 2.46
C HIS A 142 1.03 -11.64 3.64
N LEU A 143 -0.17 -11.77 4.20
CA LEU A 143 -0.62 -10.98 5.34
C LEU A 143 -0.99 -11.92 6.49
N GLU A 144 -0.61 -11.52 7.69
CA GLU A 144 -1.01 -12.18 8.92
C GLU A 144 -1.79 -11.16 9.76
N PHE A 145 -2.97 -11.54 10.21
CA PHE A 145 -3.86 -10.68 10.99
C PHE A 145 -4.02 -11.27 12.39
N ASP A 146 -3.79 -10.43 13.38
CA ASP A 146 -4.16 -10.65 14.77
C ASP A 146 -5.26 -9.67 15.14
N THR A 147 -6.42 -10.19 15.50
CA THR A 147 -7.58 -9.38 15.88
C THR A 147 -7.88 -9.62 17.35
N LEU A 148 -7.94 -8.54 18.10
CA LEU A 148 -8.45 -8.53 19.47
C LEU A 148 -9.73 -7.72 19.45
N ARG A 149 -10.84 -8.33 19.84
CA ARG A 149 -12.11 -7.66 20.02
C ARG A 149 -12.51 -7.69 21.48
N SER A 150 -12.82 -6.55 22.03
CA SER A 150 -13.38 -6.45 23.38
C SER A 150 -14.65 -5.62 23.36
N ASP A 151 -15.67 -6.07 24.06
CA ASP A 151 -16.92 -5.32 24.32
C ASP A 151 -16.99 -4.73 25.73
N GLY A 152 -15.89 -4.86 26.48
CA GLY A 152 -15.78 -4.45 27.87
C GLY A 152 -16.05 -5.58 28.88
N SER A 153 -16.72 -6.64 28.48
CA SER A 153 -17.01 -7.82 29.32
C SER A 153 -16.24 -9.04 28.83
N ASP A 154 -16.25 -9.27 27.53
CA ASP A 154 -15.65 -10.42 26.89
C ASP A 154 -14.51 -9.98 25.93
N THR A 155 -13.54 -10.86 25.77
CA THR A 155 -12.42 -10.66 24.83
C THR A 155 -12.33 -11.84 23.89
N LEU A 156 -12.44 -11.57 22.58
CA LEU A 156 -12.27 -12.54 21.52
C LEU A 156 -10.96 -12.28 20.80
N LEU A 157 -10.18 -13.35 20.60
CA LEU A 157 -8.92 -13.34 19.85
C LEU A 157 -9.14 -14.07 18.53
N GLY A 158 -8.72 -13.47 17.43
CA GLY A 158 -8.75 -14.07 16.11
C GLY A 158 -7.40 -13.97 15.43
N LYS A 159 -6.99 -15.04 14.75
CA LYS A 159 -5.81 -15.06 13.88
C LYS A 159 -6.21 -15.51 12.51
N ARG A 160 -5.78 -14.78 11.49
CA ARG A 160 -6.03 -15.13 10.09
C ARG A 160 -4.80 -14.85 9.24
N LYS A 161 -4.70 -15.61 8.15
CA LYS A 161 -3.67 -15.38 7.14
C LYS A 161 -4.34 -15.10 5.80
N ALA A 162 -3.69 -14.29 4.99
CA ALA A 162 -4.17 -14.01 3.65
C ALA A 162 -3.03 -14.08 2.64
N LYS A 163 -3.39 -14.44 1.41
CA LYS A 163 -2.51 -14.31 0.25
C LYS A 163 -3.08 -13.24 -0.66
N GLN A 164 -2.21 -12.43 -1.22
CA GLN A 164 -2.60 -11.32 -2.06
C GLN A 164 -1.88 -11.38 -3.40
N LEU A 165 -2.59 -11.02 -4.45
CA LEU A 165 -2.08 -10.77 -5.78
C LEU A 165 -2.53 -9.37 -6.19
N PHE A 166 -1.62 -8.55 -6.69
CA PHE A 166 -1.98 -7.21 -7.14
C PHE A 166 -1.24 -6.81 -8.42
N LEU A 167 -1.93 -6.01 -9.22
CA LEU A 167 -1.42 -5.40 -10.44
C LEU A 167 -1.86 -3.94 -10.47
N SER A 168 -0.93 -3.04 -10.69
CA SER A 168 -1.20 -1.62 -10.91
C SER A 168 -0.53 -1.17 -12.19
N THR A 169 -1.27 -0.47 -13.05
CA THR A 169 -0.70 0.15 -14.25
C THR A 169 -1.16 1.60 -14.31
N THR A 170 -0.21 2.50 -14.48
CA THR A 170 -0.45 3.95 -14.59
C THR A 170 0.05 4.41 -15.95
N PHE A 171 -0.83 5.02 -16.70
CA PHE A 171 -0.52 5.75 -17.93
C PHE A 171 -0.39 7.23 -17.59
N LYS A 172 0.76 7.83 -17.88
CA LYS A 172 1.08 9.21 -17.50
C LYS A 172 1.68 9.95 -18.69
N PRO A 173 0.92 10.84 -19.34
CA PRO A 173 1.49 11.83 -20.23
C PRO A 173 2.42 12.77 -19.44
N GLU A 174 3.62 13.01 -19.94
CA GLU A 174 4.56 13.97 -19.32
C GLU A 174 4.21 15.43 -19.67
N ASP A 175 3.27 15.63 -20.60
CA ASP A 175 2.75 16.95 -20.95
C ASP A 175 2.07 17.61 -19.75
N THR A 176 2.79 18.49 -19.13
CA THR A 176 2.23 19.40 -18.14
C THR A 176 1.54 20.55 -18.88
N ARG A 177 0.23 20.64 -18.73
CA ARG A 177 -0.55 21.74 -19.30
C ARG A 177 -0.78 22.82 -18.26
N TYR A 178 -0.65 24.06 -18.68
CA TYR A 178 -1.02 25.22 -17.85
C TYR A 178 -2.40 25.71 -18.27
N VAL A 179 -3.31 25.80 -17.32
CA VAL A 179 -4.64 26.40 -17.50
C VAL A 179 -4.71 27.57 -16.51
N GLY A 180 -4.43 28.76 -17.01
CA GLY A 180 -4.21 29.93 -16.16
C GLY A 180 -3.00 29.71 -15.25
N ASN A 181 -3.19 29.85 -13.94
CA ASN A 181 -2.14 29.62 -12.91
C ASN A 181 -2.06 28.13 -12.44
N TRP A 182 -2.85 27.24 -13.04
CA TRP A 182 -2.90 25.84 -12.64
C TRP A 182 -1.96 25.00 -13.50
N LYS A 183 -1.16 24.17 -12.84
CA LYS A 183 -0.37 23.11 -13.47
C LYS A 183 -1.18 21.82 -13.45
N VAL A 184 -1.58 21.33 -14.63
CA VAL A 184 -2.40 20.13 -14.78
C VAL A 184 -1.57 19.01 -15.37
N SER A 185 -1.47 17.88 -14.67
CA SER A 185 -0.79 16.66 -15.13
C SER A 185 -1.79 15.51 -15.10
N PRO A 186 -2.47 15.23 -16.22
CA PRO A 186 -3.43 14.14 -16.28
C PRO A 186 -2.74 12.79 -16.14
N TYR A 187 -3.41 11.81 -15.53
CA TYR A 187 -2.99 10.42 -15.52
C TYR A 187 -4.20 9.49 -15.49
N SER A 188 -4.01 8.27 -15.95
CA SER A 188 -4.96 7.18 -15.80
C SER A 188 -4.31 6.02 -15.07
N LYS A 189 -5.00 5.46 -14.07
CA LYS A 189 -4.50 4.33 -13.28
C LYS A 189 -5.55 3.23 -13.23
N VAL A 190 -5.11 2.00 -13.48
CA VAL A 190 -5.87 0.78 -13.23
C VAL A 190 -5.18 0.02 -12.11
N LEU A 191 -5.96 -0.39 -11.12
CA LEU A 191 -5.51 -1.24 -10.02
C LEU A 191 -6.42 -2.46 -9.93
N LEU A 192 -5.83 -3.63 -9.89
CA LEU A 192 -6.49 -4.90 -9.64
C LEU A 192 -5.80 -5.55 -8.43
N ALA A 193 -6.59 -5.92 -7.44
CA ALA A 193 -6.12 -6.67 -6.28
C ALA A 193 -7.07 -7.82 -5.98
N ASN A 194 -6.50 -8.96 -5.62
CA ASN A 194 -7.23 -10.13 -5.15
C ASN A 194 -6.59 -10.59 -3.85
N THR A 195 -7.38 -10.66 -2.79
CA THR A 195 -6.95 -11.13 -1.47
C THR A 195 -7.78 -12.34 -1.09
N ARG A 196 -7.13 -13.44 -0.73
CA ARG A 196 -7.77 -14.67 -0.25
C ARG A 196 -7.40 -14.90 1.21
N LEU A 197 -8.39 -14.84 2.07
CA LEU A 197 -8.29 -15.24 3.48
C LEU A 197 -8.29 -16.75 3.63
N ASN A 198 -7.50 -17.27 4.58
CA ASN A 198 -7.43 -18.69 4.98
C ASN A 198 -7.86 -18.83 6.44
#